data_f93a79f5542b3a1af30642a2a9bf938e
#
_entry.id   f93a79f5542b3a1af30642a2a9bf938e
#
_cell.length_a   1.000
_cell.length_b   1.000
_cell.length_c   1.000
_cell.angle_alpha   90.00
_cell.angle_beta   90.00
_cell.angle_gamma   90.00
#
_symmetry.space_group_name_H-M   'P 1'
#
loop_
_entity.id
_entity.type
_entity.pdbx_description
1 polymer ?
#
loop_
_entity_poly.entity_id
_entity_poly.type
_entity_poly.pdbx_seq_one_letter_code
_entity_poly.pdbx_strand_id
1 'polypeptide(L)'
;MKNPFECEVQDGKSLAASAKDALERVCSGKALDSLTRYYSPKFVDHVNGMKFQGLDGVRRSVELYTKILSDLDVVVKEQLTDSDRVTSRFVLSGKSFGKSVHINGITISRFQDGLIVEDWSVTDTLGMLRQLGVWRSALVGLRHWKFL
;
A
#
# COMPACT_ATOMS: atom_id res chain seq x y z
N MET A 1 -24.89 -11.54 -34.60
CA MET A 1 -23.43 -11.54 -34.78
C MET A 1 -22.85 -10.64 -33.72
N LYS A 2 -22.30 -11.17 -32.61
CA LYS A 2 -21.68 -10.39 -31.54
C LYS A 2 -20.34 -9.87 -32.03
N ASN A 3 -20.10 -8.59 -31.84
CA ASN A 3 -18.87 -7.91 -32.24
C ASN A 3 -17.70 -8.44 -31.36
N PRO A 4 -16.62 -9.01 -31.93
CA PRO A 4 -15.52 -9.59 -31.16
C PRO A 4 -14.59 -8.55 -30.49
N PHE A 5 -14.94 -7.26 -30.56
CA PHE A 5 -14.16 -6.15 -29.97
C PHE A 5 -14.87 -5.43 -28.81
N GLU A 6 -15.97 -5.96 -28.28
CA GLU A 6 -16.49 -5.54 -26.99
C GLU A 6 -15.66 -6.20 -25.88
N CYS A 7 -14.45 -5.71 -25.71
CA CYS A 7 -13.64 -5.97 -24.50
C CYS A 7 -14.32 -5.23 -23.33
N GLU A 8 -14.77 -6.00 -22.37
CA GLU A 8 -15.54 -5.54 -21.20
C GLU A 8 -14.79 -4.47 -20.42
N VAL A 9 -15.13 -3.21 -20.66
CA VAL A 9 -14.64 -2.02 -19.89
C VAL A 9 -15.18 -2.01 -18.45
N GLN A 10 -15.93 -3.01 -18.02
CA GLN A 10 -16.48 -3.10 -16.66
C GLN A 10 -15.47 -3.48 -15.59
N ASP A 11 -14.40 -4.21 -15.92
CA ASP A 11 -13.44 -4.73 -14.94
C ASP A 11 -12.45 -3.66 -14.41
N GLY A 12 -11.98 -2.75 -15.24
CA GLY A 12 -10.97 -1.76 -14.83
C GLY A 12 -11.44 -0.81 -13.74
N LYS A 13 -12.72 -0.42 -13.75
CA LYS A 13 -13.30 0.46 -12.71
C LYS A 13 -13.51 -0.29 -11.40
N SER A 14 -13.82 -1.57 -11.46
CA SER A 14 -13.95 -2.44 -10.29
C SER A 14 -12.58 -2.73 -9.66
N LEU A 15 -11.53 -3.00 -10.46
CA LEU A 15 -10.18 -3.24 -9.96
C LEU A 15 -9.58 -2.00 -9.29
N ALA A 16 -9.76 -0.81 -9.90
CA ALA A 16 -9.30 0.45 -9.31
C ALA A 16 -9.98 0.73 -7.97
N ALA A 17 -11.30 0.51 -7.87
CA ALA A 17 -12.03 0.66 -6.62
C ALA A 17 -11.54 -0.32 -5.56
N SER A 18 -11.30 -1.57 -5.93
CA SER A 18 -10.77 -2.60 -5.03
C SER A 18 -9.36 -2.27 -4.54
N ALA A 19 -8.47 -1.82 -5.44
CA ALA A 19 -7.11 -1.39 -5.07
C ALA A 19 -7.15 -0.18 -4.12
N LYS A 20 -8.02 0.79 -4.38
CA LYS A 20 -8.21 1.96 -3.50
C LYS A 20 -8.67 1.54 -2.11
N ASP A 21 -9.71 0.73 -2.04
CA ASP A 21 -10.26 0.22 -0.76
C ASP A 21 -9.21 -0.57 0.02
N ALA A 22 -8.43 -1.43 -0.65
CA ALA A 22 -7.33 -2.17 -0.03
C ALA A 22 -6.30 -1.22 0.60
N LEU A 23 -5.84 -0.20 -0.12
CA LEU A 23 -4.89 0.78 0.38
C LEU A 23 -5.47 1.61 1.52
N GLU A 24 -6.66 2.18 1.37
CA GLU A 24 -7.23 3.12 2.33
C GLU A 24 -7.74 2.42 3.60
N ARG A 25 -8.12 1.15 3.55
CA ARG A 25 -8.71 0.42 4.67
C ARG A 25 -7.78 -0.62 5.29
N VAL A 26 -7.11 -1.42 4.46
CA VAL A 26 -6.22 -2.48 4.97
C VAL A 26 -4.85 -1.91 5.29
N CYS A 27 -4.22 -1.19 4.35
CA CYS A 27 -2.87 -0.66 4.55
C CYS A 27 -2.81 0.46 5.61
N SER A 28 -3.93 1.11 5.93
CA SER A 28 -4.03 2.00 7.09
C SER A 28 -4.16 1.26 8.44
N GLY A 29 -4.30 -0.06 8.42
CA GLY A 29 -4.54 -0.87 9.62
C GLY A 29 -5.99 -0.87 10.13
N LYS A 30 -6.91 -0.13 9.49
CA LYS A 30 -8.30 0.05 9.96
C LYS A 30 -9.18 -1.18 9.74
N ALA A 31 -8.85 -2.06 8.79
CA ALA A 31 -9.70 -3.19 8.40
C ALA A 31 -8.87 -4.44 8.08
N LEU A 32 -7.91 -4.78 8.94
CA LEU A 32 -7.07 -5.98 8.76
C LEU A 32 -7.87 -7.30 8.77
N ASP A 33 -9.03 -7.33 9.40
CA ASP A 33 -9.91 -8.50 9.42
C ASP A 33 -10.58 -8.78 8.07
N SER A 34 -10.64 -7.76 7.19
CA SER A 34 -11.23 -7.89 5.85
C SER A 34 -10.22 -8.08 4.72
N LEU A 35 -8.95 -8.35 5.05
CA LEU A 35 -7.89 -8.46 4.03
C LEU A 35 -8.13 -9.57 3.00
N THR A 36 -8.80 -10.67 3.37
CA THR A 36 -9.17 -11.77 2.46
C THR A 36 -10.14 -11.35 1.35
N ARG A 37 -10.80 -10.20 1.51
CA ARG A 37 -11.67 -9.62 0.47
C ARG A 37 -10.87 -9.04 -0.69
N TYR A 38 -9.63 -8.63 -0.44
CA TYR A 38 -8.81 -7.90 -1.39
C TYR A 38 -7.59 -8.70 -1.87
N TYR A 39 -6.99 -9.50 -0.98
CA TYR A 39 -5.72 -10.16 -1.23
C TYR A 39 -5.87 -11.68 -1.36
N SER A 40 -5.15 -12.23 -2.32
CA SER A 40 -5.00 -13.68 -2.48
C SER A 40 -4.26 -14.31 -1.30
N PRO A 41 -4.59 -15.55 -0.89
CA PRO A 41 -3.77 -16.30 0.06
C PRO A 41 -2.30 -16.51 -0.40
N LYS A 42 -2.05 -16.43 -1.72
CA LYS A 42 -0.71 -16.52 -2.33
C LYS A 42 -0.09 -15.16 -2.65
N PHE A 43 -0.62 -14.10 -2.08
CA PHE A 43 -0.16 -12.73 -2.30
C PHE A 43 1.34 -12.57 -2.05
N VAL A 44 1.99 -11.73 -2.86
CA VAL A 44 3.39 -11.33 -2.70
C VAL A 44 3.48 -9.82 -2.69
N ASP A 45 4.06 -9.26 -1.64
CA ASP A 45 4.31 -7.83 -1.50
C ASP A 45 5.80 -7.51 -1.62
N HIS A 46 6.13 -6.60 -2.51
CA HIS A 46 7.47 -6.03 -2.67
C HIS A 46 7.41 -4.55 -2.27
N VAL A 47 7.80 -4.24 -1.05
CA VAL A 47 7.77 -2.86 -0.53
C VAL A 47 9.14 -2.40 -0.09
N ASN A 48 9.64 -1.32 -0.68
CA ASN A 48 10.95 -0.72 -0.36
C ASN A 48 12.11 -1.74 -0.31
N GLY A 49 12.13 -2.71 -1.24
CA GLY A 49 13.14 -3.76 -1.30
C GLY A 49 12.92 -4.94 -0.34
N MET A 50 11.91 -4.89 0.51
CA MET A 50 11.48 -6.01 1.35
C MET A 50 10.45 -6.87 0.62
N LYS A 51 10.37 -8.15 0.98
CA LYS A 51 9.41 -9.10 0.43
C LYS A 51 8.59 -9.75 1.54
N PHE A 52 7.26 -9.73 1.40
CA PHE A 52 6.33 -10.40 2.28
C PHE A 52 5.45 -11.35 1.49
N GLN A 53 4.98 -12.44 2.10
CA GLN A 53 4.20 -13.47 1.40
C GLN A 53 2.95 -13.83 2.20
N GLY A 54 1.86 -14.10 1.46
CA GLY A 54 0.58 -14.53 2.00
C GLY A 54 -0.13 -13.45 2.80
N LEU A 55 -1.25 -13.81 3.39
CA LEU A 55 -2.07 -12.89 4.18
C LEU A 55 -1.35 -12.40 5.45
N ASP A 56 -0.51 -13.24 6.05
CA ASP A 56 0.36 -12.82 7.16
C ASP A 56 1.42 -11.83 6.71
N GLY A 57 1.84 -11.91 5.44
CA GLY A 57 2.72 -10.93 4.83
C GLY A 57 2.08 -9.56 4.78
N VAL A 58 0.80 -9.45 4.40
CA VAL A 58 0.03 -8.19 4.42
C VAL A 58 0.02 -7.60 5.84
N ARG A 59 -0.29 -8.41 6.86
CA ARG A 59 -0.28 -7.94 8.26
C ARG A 59 1.07 -7.38 8.67
N ARG A 60 2.15 -8.10 8.37
CA ARG A 60 3.52 -7.67 8.71
C ARG A 60 3.95 -6.42 7.96
N SER A 61 3.56 -6.27 6.70
CA SER A 61 3.81 -5.06 5.91
C SER A 61 3.12 -3.85 6.55
N VAL A 62 1.85 -3.98 6.93
CA VAL A 62 1.11 -2.93 7.64
C VAL A 62 1.71 -2.61 9.01
N GLU A 63 2.15 -3.63 9.76
CA GLU A 63 2.78 -3.44 11.07
C GLU A 63 4.05 -2.59 11.01
N LEU A 64 4.82 -2.64 9.92
CA LEU A 64 6.00 -1.79 9.78
C LEU A 64 5.63 -0.31 9.89
N TYR A 65 4.57 0.09 9.20
CA TYR A 65 4.11 1.49 9.21
C TYR A 65 3.43 1.85 10.53
N THR A 66 2.58 0.99 11.08
CA THR A 66 1.87 1.26 12.33
C THR A 66 2.78 1.28 13.57
N LYS A 67 3.95 0.64 13.50
CA LYS A 67 4.98 0.75 14.54
C LYS A 67 5.72 2.08 14.54
N ILE A 68 5.80 2.74 13.38
CA ILE A 68 6.52 4.01 13.21
C ILE A 68 5.56 5.19 13.28
N LEU A 69 4.34 5.01 12.76
CA LEU A 69 3.32 6.05 12.65
C LEU A 69 2.10 5.69 13.49
N SER A 70 1.77 6.53 14.46
CA SER A 70 0.45 6.53 15.08
C SER A 70 -0.54 7.31 14.20
N ASP A 71 -1.83 7.04 14.39
CA ASP A 71 -2.92 7.67 13.62
C ASP A 71 -2.71 7.53 12.09
N LEU A 72 -2.26 6.34 11.65
CA LEU A 72 -1.97 6.08 10.25
C LEU A 72 -3.24 6.20 9.41
N ASP A 73 -3.15 7.02 8.37
CA ASP A 73 -4.15 7.17 7.35
C ASP A 73 -3.53 7.06 5.96
N VAL A 74 -4.27 6.49 5.01
CA VAL A 74 -3.85 6.33 3.63
C VAL A 74 -4.90 6.93 2.73
N VAL A 75 -4.50 7.82 1.83
CA VAL A 75 -5.38 8.46 0.85
C VAL A 75 -4.82 8.27 -0.55
N VAL A 76 -5.58 7.56 -1.38
CA VAL A 76 -5.27 7.42 -2.81
C VAL A 76 -5.59 8.73 -3.53
N LYS A 77 -4.62 9.26 -4.26
CA LYS A 77 -4.71 10.54 -4.97
C LYS A 77 -5.02 10.35 -6.45
N GLU A 78 -4.51 9.27 -7.05
CA GLU A 78 -4.56 9.06 -8.48
C GLU A 78 -4.40 7.58 -8.79
N GLN A 79 -5.11 7.09 -9.81
CA GLN A 79 -5.01 5.70 -10.26
C GLN A 79 -4.97 5.63 -11.78
N LEU A 80 -4.18 4.70 -12.28
CA LEU A 80 -4.14 4.28 -13.68
C LEU A 80 -4.37 2.78 -13.72
N THR A 81 -5.23 2.32 -14.62
CA THR A 81 -5.53 0.90 -14.81
C THR A 81 -5.12 0.48 -16.21
N ASP A 82 -4.38 -0.60 -16.28
CA ASP A 82 -4.03 -1.25 -17.54
C ASP A 82 -4.14 -2.77 -17.37
N SER A 83 -5.07 -3.37 -18.12
CA SER A 83 -5.35 -4.82 -18.10
C SER A 83 -5.62 -5.34 -16.67
N ASP A 84 -4.77 -6.21 -16.13
CA ASP A 84 -4.86 -6.80 -14.81
C ASP A 84 -4.12 -5.98 -13.72
N ARG A 85 -3.66 -4.75 -14.04
CA ARG A 85 -2.84 -3.92 -13.15
C ARG A 85 -3.47 -2.58 -12.84
N VAL A 86 -3.33 -2.18 -11.59
CA VAL A 86 -3.70 -0.85 -11.11
C VAL A 86 -2.48 -0.19 -10.49
N THR A 87 -2.08 0.94 -11.04
CA THR A 87 -1.08 1.81 -10.42
C THR A 87 -1.80 2.85 -9.58
N SER A 88 -1.46 2.95 -8.30
CA SER A 88 -2.06 3.90 -7.37
C SER A 88 -0.97 4.79 -6.78
N ARG A 89 -1.13 6.11 -6.91
CA ARG A 89 -0.35 7.11 -6.17
C ARG A 89 -1.13 7.49 -4.92
N PHE A 90 -0.48 7.41 -3.77
CA PHE A 90 -1.11 7.63 -2.47
C PHE A 90 -0.25 8.46 -1.53
N VAL A 91 -0.85 8.94 -0.47
CA VAL A 91 -0.19 9.61 0.65
C VAL A 91 -0.52 8.86 1.93
N LEU A 92 0.53 8.44 2.64
CA LEU A 92 0.45 8.00 4.02
C LEU A 92 0.57 9.23 4.92
N SER A 93 -0.29 9.35 5.89
CA SER A 93 -0.24 10.40 6.92
C SER A 93 -0.25 9.77 8.30
N GLY A 94 0.47 10.36 9.24
CA GLY A 94 0.49 9.88 10.62
C GLY A 94 1.37 10.74 11.49
N LYS A 95 1.59 10.29 12.73
CA LYS A 95 2.50 10.96 13.67
C LYS A 95 3.63 10.03 14.05
N SER A 96 4.86 10.54 14.04
CA SER A 96 6.04 9.85 14.54
C SER A 96 6.74 10.73 15.57
N PHE A 97 6.93 10.19 16.77
CA PHE A 97 7.47 10.94 17.91
C PHE A 97 6.77 12.31 18.14
N GLY A 98 5.42 12.32 18.01
CA GLY A 98 4.59 13.49 18.21
C GLY A 98 4.58 14.49 17.05
N LYS A 99 5.31 14.24 15.96
CA LYS A 99 5.34 15.10 14.78
C LYS A 99 4.53 14.49 13.65
N SER A 100 3.64 15.29 13.05
CA SER A 100 2.91 14.89 11.85
C SER A 100 3.84 14.77 10.66
N VAL A 101 3.69 13.70 9.88
CA VAL A 101 4.44 13.42 8.66
C VAL A 101 3.51 12.98 7.54
N HIS A 102 3.92 13.25 6.31
CA HIS A 102 3.25 12.83 5.08
C HIS A 102 4.27 12.14 4.18
N ILE A 103 3.94 10.93 3.73
CA ILE A 103 4.83 10.09 2.94
C ILE A 103 4.14 9.80 1.62
N ASN A 104 4.73 10.23 0.52
CA ASN A 104 4.24 9.86 -0.81
C ASN A 104 4.62 8.41 -1.13
N GLY A 105 3.73 7.71 -1.81
CA GLY A 105 3.98 6.36 -2.27
C GLY A 105 3.30 6.07 -3.61
N ILE A 106 3.83 5.07 -4.28
CA ILE A 106 3.25 4.48 -5.49
C ILE A 106 3.27 2.98 -5.32
N THR A 107 2.16 2.33 -5.66
CA THR A 107 2.08 0.88 -5.77
C THR A 107 1.53 0.48 -7.13
N ILE A 108 2.00 -0.66 -7.64
CA ILE A 108 1.43 -1.36 -8.79
C ILE A 108 0.85 -2.66 -8.26
N SER A 109 -0.47 -2.77 -8.28
CA SER A 109 -1.21 -3.96 -7.87
C SER A 109 -1.58 -4.80 -9.07
N ARG A 110 -1.18 -6.08 -9.07
CA ARG A 110 -1.59 -7.05 -10.08
C ARG A 110 -2.72 -7.92 -9.55
N PHE A 111 -3.76 -8.06 -10.36
CA PHE A 111 -4.97 -8.80 -10.04
C PHE A 111 -5.03 -10.14 -10.78
N GLN A 112 -5.64 -11.13 -10.13
CA GLN A 112 -6.06 -12.38 -10.71
C GLN A 112 -7.34 -12.83 -10.00
N ASP A 113 -8.35 -13.21 -10.77
CA ASP A 113 -9.66 -13.65 -10.24
C ASP A 113 -10.28 -12.64 -9.24
N GLY A 114 -10.11 -11.34 -9.51
CA GLY A 114 -10.64 -10.24 -8.68
C GLY A 114 -9.87 -9.96 -7.39
N LEU A 115 -8.79 -10.68 -7.11
CA LEU A 115 -7.94 -10.49 -5.92
C LEU A 115 -6.56 -9.96 -6.31
N ILE A 116 -5.98 -9.15 -5.43
CA ILE A 116 -4.59 -8.71 -5.56
C ILE A 116 -3.68 -9.91 -5.26
N VAL A 117 -2.85 -10.28 -6.23
CA VAL A 117 -1.91 -11.40 -6.11
C VAL A 117 -0.46 -10.93 -5.92
N GLU A 118 -0.17 -9.69 -6.29
CA GLU A 118 1.17 -9.13 -6.17
C GLU A 118 1.15 -7.60 -6.15
N ASP A 119 1.90 -7.00 -5.25
CA ASP A 119 2.14 -5.57 -5.17
C ASP A 119 3.63 -5.23 -5.30
N TRP A 120 3.92 -4.15 -6.01
CA TRP A 120 5.22 -3.47 -6.01
C TRP A 120 5.03 -2.06 -5.51
N SER A 121 5.58 -1.77 -4.34
CA SER A 121 5.37 -0.50 -3.65
C SER A 121 6.69 0.19 -3.32
N VAL A 122 6.72 1.50 -3.52
CA VAL A 122 7.77 2.37 -3.03
C VAL A 122 7.15 3.54 -2.28
N THR A 123 7.79 3.92 -1.18
CA THR A 123 7.41 5.08 -0.37
C THR A 123 8.62 5.99 -0.16
N ASP A 124 8.39 7.30 -0.07
CA ASP A 124 9.44 8.30 0.15
C ASP A 124 9.87 8.32 1.64
N THR A 125 10.59 7.28 2.03
CA THR A 125 11.14 7.15 3.38
C THR A 125 12.12 8.29 3.71
N LEU A 126 12.90 8.73 2.73
CA LEU A 126 13.84 9.84 2.95
C LEU A 126 13.11 11.17 3.19
N GLY A 127 12.02 11.41 2.45
CA GLY A 127 11.14 12.56 2.68
C GLY A 127 10.53 12.54 4.10
N MET A 128 10.15 11.37 4.59
CA MET A 128 9.71 11.20 5.98
C MET A 128 10.81 11.61 6.98
N LEU A 129 12.03 11.10 6.80
CA LEU A 129 13.14 11.42 7.69
C LEU A 129 13.48 12.92 7.69
N ARG A 130 13.45 13.56 6.52
CA ARG A 130 13.65 15.03 6.41
C ARG A 130 12.59 15.81 7.19
N GLN A 131 11.34 15.38 7.14
CA GLN A 131 10.25 16.00 7.90
C GLN A 131 10.45 15.83 9.42
N LEU A 132 10.93 14.68 9.87
CA LEU A 132 11.20 14.41 11.29
C LEU A 132 12.38 15.23 11.86
N GLY A 133 13.38 15.52 11.03
CA GLY A 133 14.63 16.17 11.44
C GLY A 133 15.61 15.17 12.05
N VAL A 134 16.85 15.61 12.25
CA VAL A 134 18.02 14.74 12.57
C VAL A 134 17.78 13.87 13.81
N TRP A 135 17.33 14.45 14.92
CA TRP A 135 17.16 13.73 16.18
C TRP A 135 16.10 12.64 16.13
N ARG A 136 14.94 12.94 15.56
CA ARG A 136 13.86 11.95 15.42
C ARG A 136 14.19 10.90 14.39
N SER A 137 14.89 11.27 13.33
CA SER A 137 15.40 10.33 12.32
C SER A 137 16.39 9.33 12.92
N ALA A 138 17.29 9.79 13.79
CA ALA A 138 18.18 8.91 14.53
C ALA A 138 17.42 7.92 15.43
N LEU A 139 16.36 8.38 16.11
CA LEU A 139 15.50 7.49 16.91
C LEU A 139 14.76 6.45 16.06
N VAL A 140 14.27 6.85 14.88
CA VAL A 140 13.68 5.89 13.91
C VAL A 140 14.71 4.87 13.47
N GLY A 141 15.91 5.31 13.11
CA GLY A 141 17.02 4.44 12.70
C GLY A 141 17.41 3.43 13.79
N LEU A 142 17.54 3.85 15.03
CA LEU A 142 17.89 2.97 16.16
C LEU A 142 16.79 1.95 16.48
N ARG A 143 15.53 2.34 16.37
CA ARG A 143 14.37 1.49 16.72
C ARG A 143 13.89 0.62 15.57
N HIS A 144 14.03 1.10 14.36
CA HIS A 144 13.40 0.52 13.16
C HIS A 144 14.35 0.45 11.97
N TRP A 145 15.64 0.19 12.20
CA TRP A 145 16.67 0.20 11.15
C TRP A 145 16.37 -0.71 9.95
N LYS A 146 15.58 -1.76 10.15
CA LYS A 146 15.15 -2.67 9.07
C LYS A 146 14.13 -2.03 8.11
N PHE A 147 13.53 -0.91 8.50
CA PHE A 147 12.56 -0.19 7.70
C PHE A 147 13.24 0.81 6.73
N LEU A 148 14.42 1.28 7.05
CA LEU A 148 15.21 2.23 6.26
C LEU A 148 16.11 1.50 5.28
#